data_88944dddf4d23f77e686487b690f6126
#
_entry.id   88944dddf4d23f77e686487b690f6126
#
_cell.length_a   1.000
_cell.length_b   1.000
_cell.length_c   1.000
_cell.angle_alpha   90.00
_cell.angle_beta   90.00
_cell.angle_gamma   90.00
#
_symmetry.space_group_name_H-M   'P 1'
#
loop_
_entity.id
_entity.type
_entity.pdbx_description
1 polymer ?
#
loop_
_entity_poly.entity_id
_entity_poly.type
_entity_poly.pdbx_seq_one_letter_code
_entity_poly.pdbx_strand_id
1 'polypeptide(L)'
;MTTSQTKPEPPAAAVAADAHWAATRERLRNRQRPTSSLIICDDLDVKKAFEEAKFTVRSLTAQADASPDDADLKKDLLVAQVALGKAQTAFDEIAIVLRFQALRRPDWEDLKREHPPTEEQAEDNLAVNVETLGPEMVAASSLDGITVDDAKTYFSEWSDGEVNALFNAAWNVQSGIRMDVGKG
;
A
#
# COMPACT_ATOMS: atom_id res chain seq x y z
N MET A 1 -64.32 -19.76 -2.89
CA MET A 1 -63.73 -19.19 -1.64
C MET A 1 -62.24 -19.56 -1.66
N THR A 2 -61.39 -18.61 -2.06
CA THR A 2 -59.93 -18.82 -2.15
C THR A 2 -59.34 -18.42 -0.80
N THR A 3 -58.93 -19.39 -0.01
CA THR A 3 -58.22 -19.16 1.24
C THR A 3 -56.79 -18.66 0.91
N SER A 4 -56.57 -17.37 1.12
CA SER A 4 -55.23 -16.75 1.04
C SER A 4 -54.41 -17.29 2.23
N GLN A 5 -53.46 -18.20 1.95
CA GLN A 5 -52.52 -18.65 2.96
C GLN A 5 -51.51 -17.51 3.18
N THR A 6 -51.61 -16.83 4.30
CA THR A 6 -50.64 -15.86 4.78
C THR A 6 -49.32 -16.63 5.07
N LYS A 7 -48.26 -16.31 4.31
CA LYS A 7 -46.95 -16.91 4.57
C LYS A 7 -46.52 -16.54 6.00
N PRO A 8 -46.06 -17.49 6.82
CA PRO A 8 -45.64 -17.19 8.19
C PRO A 8 -44.50 -16.18 8.21
N GLU A 9 -44.59 -15.22 9.12
CA GLU A 9 -43.56 -14.24 9.36
C GLU A 9 -42.28 -14.89 9.88
N PRO A 10 -41.09 -14.58 9.37
CA PRO A 10 -39.86 -15.22 9.84
C PRO A 10 -39.56 -14.82 11.29
N PRO A 11 -38.89 -15.69 12.08
CA PRO A 11 -38.51 -15.37 13.45
C PRO A 11 -37.67 -14.13 13.55
N ALA A 12 -37.86 -13.29 14.57
CA ALA A 12 -37.12 -12.02 14.76
C ALA A 12 -35.59 -12.22 14.77
N ALA A 13 -35.10 -13.34 15.31
CA ALA A 13 -33.68 -13.67 15.26
C ALA A 13 -33.15 -13.91 13.84
N ALA A 14 -33.96 -14.51 12.94
CA ALA A 14 -33.59 -14.72 11.56
C ALA A 14 -33.56 -13.38 10.78
N VAL A 15 -34.54 -12.50 11.02
CA VAL A 15 -34.59 -11.15 10.43
C VAL A 15 -33.39 -10.33 10.89
N ALA A 16 -33.00 -10.40 12.16
CA ALA A 16 -31.82 -9.70 12.69
C ALA A 16 -30.52 -10.25 12.09
N ALA A 17 -30.38 -11.56 11.92
CA ALA A 17 -29.24 -12.20 11.28
C ALA A 17 -29.12 -11.81 9.80
N ASP A 18 -30.23 -11.77 9.06
CA ASP A 18 -30.27 -11.33 7.65
C ASP A 18 -29.90 -9.86 7.52
N ALA A 19 -30.38 -8.98 8.40
CA ALA A 19 -30.03 -7.56 8.41
C ALA A 19 -28.54 -7.35 8.72
N HIS A 20 -27.99 -8.11 9.69
CA HIS A 20 -26.56 -8.08 10.01
C HIS A 20 -25.70 -8.52 8.82
N TRP A 21 -26.08 -9.61 8.16
CA TRP A 21 -25.37 -10.09 6.98
C TRP A 21 -25.49 -9.12 5.80
N ALA A 22 -26.64 -8.51 5.59
CA ALA A 22 -26.83 -7.50 4.55
C ALA A 22 -25.88 -6.29 4.75
N ALA A 23 -25.79 -5.79 5.98
CA ALA A 23 -24.87 -4.71 6.33
C ALA A 23 -23.40 -5.12 6.18
N THR A 24 -23.03 -6.33 6.59
CA THR A 24 -21.68 -6.87 6.43
C THR A 24 -21.32 -7.02 4.95
N ARG A 25 -22.21 -7.56 4.14
CA ARG A 25 -22.04 -7.71 2.69
C ARG A 25 -21.84 -6.37 1.99
N GLU A 26 -22.56 -5.33 2.39
CA GLU A 26 -22.39 -3.98 1.86
C GLU A 26 -21.02 -3.41 2.22
N ARG A 27 -20.57 -3.56 3.46
CA ARG A 27 -19.21 -3.19 3.87
C ARG A 27 -18.13 -3.94 3.09
N LEU A 28 -18.33 -5.23 2.81
CA LEU A 28 -17.40 -6.05 2.02
C LEU A 28 -17.35 -5.60 0.55
N ARG A 29 -18.50 -5.21 -0.04
CA ARG A 29 -18.56 -4.67 -1.40
C ARG A 29 -17.83 -3.34 -1.54
N ASN A 30 -17.90 -2.51 -0.51
CA ASN A 30 -17.30 -1.18 -0.47
C ASN A 30 -15.86 -1.18 0.02
N ARG A 31 -15.23 -2.36 0.21
CA ARG A 31 -13.82 -2.45 0.59
C ARG A 31 -12.92 -1.84 -0.48
N GLN A 32 -12.04 -0.96 -0.03
CA GLN A 32 -10.99 -0.45 -0.90
C GLN A 32 -9.91 -1.52 -1.10
N ARG A 33 -9.33 -1.54 -2.29
CA ARG A 33 -8.19 -2.40 -2.60
C ARG A 33 -6.93 -1.92 -1.87
N PRO A 34 -5.94 -2.80 -1.62
CA PRO A 34 -4.65 -2.41 -1.06
C PRO A 34 -3.99 -1.30 -1.87
N THR A 35 -3.28 -0.43 -1.18
CA THR A 35 -2.47 0.63 -1.79
C THR A 35 -1.05 0.56 -1.27
N SER A 36 -0.09 1.00 -2.08
CA SER A 36 1.30 1.21 -1.73
C SER A 36 1.74 2.59 -2.20
N SER A 37 2.88 3.06 -1.74
CA SER A 37 3.49 4.29 -2.23
C SER A 37 4.99 4.12 -2.37
N LEU A 38 5.57 4.77 -3.39
CA LEU A 38 7.00 4.99 -3.56
C LEU A 38 7.26 6.47 -3.32
N ILE A 39 8.21 6.77 -2.45
CA ILE A 39 8.58 8.16 -2.14
C ILE A 39 9.97 8.40 -2.70
N ILE A 40 10.10 9.40 -3.55
CA ILE A 40 11.34 9.82 -4.20
C ILE A 40 11.74 11.17 -3.63
N CYS A 41 12.98 11.31 -3.20
CA CYS A 41 13.53 12.55 -2.71
C CYS A 41 14.97 12.66 -3.22
N ASP A 42 15.20 13.59 -4.14
CA ASP A 42 16.51 13.80 -4.79
C ASP A 42 17.45 14.65 -3.94
N ASP A 43 16.90 15.43 -2.99
CA ASP A 43 17.71 16.19 -2.04
C ASP A 43 18.19 15.28 -0.90
N LEU A 44 19.44 14.84 -1.03
CA LEU A 44 20.07 13.92 -0.06
C LEU A 44 20.24 14.55 1.32
N ASP A 45 20.44 15.87 1.41
CA ASP A 45 20.63 16.56 2.69
C ASP A 45 19.31 16.64 3.45
N VAL A 46 18.21 16.97 2.77
CA VAL A 46 16.87 16.99 3.35
C VAL A 46 16.43 15.57 3.76
N LYS A 47 16.67 14.58 2.90
CA LYS A 47 16.39 13.17 3.20
C LYS A 47 17.15 12.71 4.44
N LYS A 48 18.46 13.02 4.50
CA LYS A 48 19.33 12.66 5.64
C LYS A 48 18.87 13.34 6.92
N ALA A 49 18.58 14.64 6.88
CA ALA A 49 18.08 15.37 8.06
C ALA A 49 16.78 14.79 8.59
N PHE A 50 15.87 14.39 7.71
CA PHE A 50 14.62 13.74 8.09
C PHE A 50 14.85 12.36 8.73
N GLU A 51 15.69 11.51 8.14
CA GLU A 51 15.99 10.17 8.71
C GLU A 51 16.74 10.27 10.05
N GLU A 52 17.67 11.22 10.21
CA GLU A 52 18.36 11.49 11.47
C GLU A 52 17.38 11.96 12.57
N ALA A 53 16.45 12.84 12.23
CA ALA A 53 15.43 13.29 13.17
C ALA A 53 14.48 12.15 13.59
N LYS A 54 14.07 11.28 12.66
CA LYS A 54 13.30 10.06 12.95
C LYS A 54 14.04 9.13 13.90
N PHE A 55 15.32 8.88 13.62
CA PHE A 55 16.16 8.03 14.45
C PHE A 55 16.29 8.60 15.86
N THR A 56 16.52 9.92 15.99
CA THR A 56 16.65 10.60 17.29
C THR A 56 15.37 10.47 18.12
N VAL A 57 14.21 10.75 17.54
CA VAL A 57 12.92 10.59 18.23
C VAL A 57 12.69 9.14 18.66
N ARG A 58 12.96 8.18 17.78
CA ARG A 58 12.81 6.75 18.09
C ARG A 58 13.72 6.31 19.24
N SER A 59 14.98 6.77 19.24
CA SER A 59 15.95 6.48 20.31
C SER A 59 15.52 7.07 21.64
N LEU A 60 15.15 8.36 21.66
CA LEU A 60 14.70 9.04 22.88
C LEU A 60 13.37 8.48 23.41
N THR A 61 12.46 8.07 22.54
CA THR A 61 11.22 7.39 22.95
C THR A 61 11.55 6.10 23.70
N ALA A 62 12.43 5.25 23.16
CA ALA A 62 12.81 4.00 23.81
C ALA A 62 13.50 4.24 25.17
N GLN A 63 14.30 5.32 25.31
CA GLN A 63 14.94 5.69 26.57
C GLN A 63 13.90 6.24 27.59
N ALA A 64 12.96 7.07 27.15
CA ALA A 64 11.91 7.61 27.99
C ALA A 64 10.95 6.51 28.49
N ASP A 65 10.67 5.50 27.67
CA ASP A 65 9.87 4.32 28.06
C ASP A 65 10.59 3.47 29.12
N ALA A 66 11.94 3.39 29.04
CA ALA A 66 12.75 2.69 30.04
C ALA A 66 12.95 3.49 31.34
N SER A 67 12.82 4.81 31.30
CA SER A 67 13.01 5.73 32.44
C SER A 67 11.86 6.75 32.52
N PRO A 68 10.64 6.33 32.86
CA PRO A 68 9.44 7.15 32.74
C PRO A 68 9.40 8.37 33.69
N ASP A 69 10.24 8.42 34.72
CA ASP A 69 10.30 9.52 35.69
C ASP A 69 11.38 10.56 35.36
N ASP A 70 12.19 10.32 34.31
CA ASP A 70 13.25 11.23 33.88
C ASP A 70 12.68 12.44 33.14
N ALA A 71 12.68 13.61 33.81
CA ALA A 71 12.15 14.86 33.30
C ALA A 71 13.02 15.44 32.16
N ASP A 72 14.32 15.22 32.19
CA ASP A 72 15.25 15.72 31.18
C ASP A 72 15.08 14.95 29.87
N LEU A 73 14.96 13.62 29.94
CA LEU A 73 14.63 12.80 28.76
C LEU A 73 13.30 13.20 28.12
N LYS A 74 12.27 13.47 28.92
CA LYS A 74 10.99 13.95 28.39
C LYS A 74 11.12 15.27 27.66
N LYS A 75 11.91 16.20 28.21
CA LYS A 75 12.19 17.50 27.58
C LYS A 75 12.94 17.32 26.26
N ASP A 76 13.99 16.48 26.27
CA ASP A 76 14.78 16.21 25.05
C ASP A 76 13.92 15.54 23.98
N LEU A 77 13.03 14.63 24.34
CA LEU A 77 12.08 14.00 23.42
C LEU A 77 11.14 15.04 22.77
N LEU A 78 10.62 15.99 23.55
CA LEU A 78 9.78 17.06 23.01
C LEU A 78 10.56 17.95 22.02
N VAL A 79 11.80 18.29 22.32
CA VAL A 79 12.67 19.06 21.40
C VAL A 79 12.91 18.27 20.11
N ALA A 80 13.22 16.97 20.22
CA ALA A 80 13.43 16.10 19.08
C ALA A 80 12.16 15.93 18.21
N GLN A 81 10.98 15.85 18.83
CA GLN A 81 9.70 15.79 18.11
C GLN A 81 9.43 17.08 17.31
N VAL A 82 9.74 18.25 17.88
CA VAL A 82 9.63 19.53 17.15
C VAL A 82 10.62 19.57 15.97
N ALA A 83 11.86 19.09 16.17
CA ALA A 83 12.85 19.01 15.10
C ALA A 83 12.40 18.05 13.98
N LEU A 84 11.84 16.90 14.34
CA LEU A 84 11.26 15.96 13.38
C LEU A 84 10.12 16.59 12.58
N GLY A 85 9.21 17.33 13.23
CA GLY A 85 8.12 18.01 12.53
C GLY A 85 8.62 19.01 11.48
N LYS A 86 9.70 19.75 11.77
CA LYS A 86 10.33 20.66 10.79
C LYS A 86 11.00 19.90 9.64
N ALA A 87 11.75 18.84 9.96
CA ALA A 87 12.40 18.03 8.95
C ALA A 87 11.39 17.29 8.06
N GLN A 88 10.27 16.82 8.63
CA GLN A 88 9.16 16.22 7.88
C GLN A 88 8.55 17.23 6.91
N THR A 89 8.26 18.47 7.36
CA THR A 89 7.69 19.50 6.49
C THR A 89 8.62 19.80 5.31
N ALA A 90 9.91 19.98 5.56
CA ALA A 90 10.89 20.22 4.50
C ALA A 90 10.99 19.02 3.53
N PHE A 91 10.90 17.80 4.04
CA PHE A 91 10.89 16.59 3.22
C PHE A 91 9.63 16.50 2.35
N ASP A 92 8.45 16.74 2.94
CA ASP A 92 7.16 16.63 2.25
C ASP A 92 7.00 17.71 1.15
N GLU A 93 7.66 18.86 1.29
CA GLU A 93 7.65 19.93 0.27
C GLU A 93 8.36 19.56 -1.02
N ILE A 94 9.35 18.66 -0.96
CA ILE A 94 10.17 18.29 -2.11
C ILE A 94 10.00 16.83 -2.55
N ALA A 95 9.47 15.97 -1.68
CA ALA A 95 9.30 14.56 -1.98
C ALA A 95 8.20 14.34 -3.02
N ILE A 96 8.50 13.52 -4.03
CA ILE A 96 7.51 13.03 -5.00
C ILE A 96 6.94 11.71 -4.46
N VAL A 97 5.63 11.63 -4.34
CA VAL A 97 4.93 10.44 -3.87
C VAL A 97 4.15 9.82 -5.02
N LEU A 98 4.58 8.64 -5.47
CA LEU A 98 3.86 7.83 -6.44
C LEU A 98 3.02 6.80 -5.70
N ARG A 99 1.71 6.75 -6.00
CA ARG A 99 0.75 5.87 -5.32
C ARG A 99 0.22 4.81 -6.26
N PHE A 100 0.15 3.59 -5.76
CA PHE A 100 -0.35 2.44 -6.50
C PHE A 100 -1.49 1.76 -5.76
N GLN A 101 -2.39 1.16 -6.50
CA GLN A 101 -3.49 0.36 -5.96
C GLN A 101 -3.50 -1.01 -6.64
N ALA A 102 -3.74 -2.05 -5.85
CA ALA A 102 -3.90 -3.39 -6.40
C ALA A 102 -4.99 -3.41 -7.47
N LEU A 103 -4.72 -4.08 -8.59
CA LEU A 103 -5.69 -4.31 -9.65
C LEU A 103 -6.82 -5.24 -9.17
N ARG A 104 -7.95 -5.24 -9.83
CA ARG A 104 -8.94 -6.29 -9.62
C ARG A 104 -8.34 -7.62 -10.09
N ARG A 105 -8.72 -8.70 -9.44
CA ARG A 105 -8.15 -10.01 -9.77
C ARG A 105 -8.27 -10.38 -11.26
N PRO A 106 -9.41 -10.19 -11.93
CA PRO A 106 -9.48 -10.45 -13.38
C PRO A 106 -8.49 -9.61 -14.18
N ASP A 107 -8.43 -8.29 -13.91
CA ASP A 107 -7.56 -7.36 -14.64
C ASP A 107 -6.07 -7.74 -14.45
N TRP A 108 -5.69 -8.19 -13.24
CA TRP A 108 -4.35 -8.66 -12.94
C TRP A 108 -4.00 -9.98 -13.64
N GLU A 109 -4.94 -10.94 -13.68
CA GLU A 109 -4.73 -12.20 -14.39
C GLU A 109 -4.65 -12.02 -15.90
N ASP A 110 -5.45 -11.10 -16.46
CA ASP A 110 -5.41 -10.75 -17.87
C ASP A 110 -4.07 -10.10 -18.23
N LEU A 111 -3.63 -9.11 -17.45
CA LEU A 111 -2.34 -8.44 -17.65
C LEU A 111 -1.16 -9.44 -17.61
N LYS A 112 -1.14 -10.37 -16.66
CA LYS A 112 -0.10 -11.41 -16.65
C LYS A 112 -0.14 -12.32 -17.87
N ARG A 113 -1.32 -12.62 -18.41
CA ARG A 113 -1.48 -13.48 -19.59
C ARG A 113 -1.00 -12.80 -20.86
N GLU A 114 -1.09 -11.47 -20.93
CA GLU A 114 -0.58 -10.67 -22.05
C GLU A 114 0.94 -10.59 -22.08
N HIS A 115 1.60 -10.90 -20.96
CA HIS A 115 3.05 -10.87 -20.81
C HIS A 115 3.64 -12.23 -20.40
N PRO A 116 3.54 -13.26 -21.26
CA PRO A 116 4.12 -14.57 -20.96
C PRO A 116 5.65 -14.49 -20.89
N PRO A 117 6.31 -15.33 -20.07
CA PRO A 117 7.75 -15.36 -19.97
C PRO A 117 8.38 -15.76 -21.31
N THR A 118 9.60 -15.31 -21.60
CA THR A 118 10.43 -15.85 -22.66
C THR A 118 10.87 -17.27 -22.31
N GLU A 119 11.45 -18.02 -23.28
CA GLU A 119 11.98 -19.37 -23.03
C GLU A 119 13.02 -19.35 -21.90
N GLU A 120 13.95 -18.39 -21.93
CA GLU A 120 14.99 -18.20 -20.91
C GLU A 120 14.38 -17.86 -19.55
N GLN A 121 13.42 -16.94 -19.50
CA GLN A 121 12.72 -16.58 -18.26
C GLN A 121 11.90 -17.75 -17.70
N ALA A 122 11.35 -18.61 -18.55
CA ALA A 122 10.64 -19.80 -18.13
C ALA A 122 11.59 -20.88 -17.54
N GLU A 123 12.81 -21.00 -18.07
CA GLU A 123 13.87 -21.85 -17.47
C GLU A 123 14.27 -21.37 -16.08
N ASP A 124 14.25 -20.06 -15.85
CA ASP A 124 14.47 -19.43 -14.53
C ASP A 124 13.23 -19.45 -13.62
N ASN A 125 12.17 -20.17 -14.01
CA ASN A 125 10.89 -20.27 -13.29
C ASN A 125 10.13 -18.95 -13.12
N LEU A 126 10.35 -17.97 -13.99
CA LEU A 126 9.53 -16.77 -14.02
C LEU A 126 8.17 -17.08 -14.66
N ALA A 127 7.10 -16.60 -14.01
CA ALA A 127 5.74 -16.82 -14.48
C ALA A 127 5.28 -15.78 -15.54
N VAL A 128 6.05 -14.71 -15.69
CA VAL A 128 5.74 -13.57 -16.57
C VAL A 128 7.01 -12.96 -17.13
N ASN A 129 6.88 -12.25 -18.24
CA ASN A 129 7.95 -11.40 -18.75
C ASN A 129 7.96 -10.07 -17.96
N VAL A 130 8.91 -9.93 -17.04
CA VAL A 130 9.00 -8.77 -16.14
C VAL A 130 9.34 -7.47 -16.87
N GLU A 131 10.06 -7.55 -18.01
CA GLU A 131 10.47 -6.38 -18.78
C GLU A 131 9.29 -5.72 -19.49
N THR A 132 8.42 -6.54 -20.08
CA THR A 132 7.23 -6.02 -20.78
C THR A 132 6.07 -5.75 -19.85
N LEU A 133 5.91 -6.55 -18.78
CA LEU A 133 4.86 -6.40 -17.78
C LEU A 133 5.10 -5.15 -16.92
N GLY A 134 6.35 -4.86 -16.55
CA GLY A 134 6.69 -3.80 -15.58
C GLY A 134 6.04 -2.45 -15.90
N PRO A 135 6.29 -1.84 -17.07
CA PRO A 135 5.70 -0.56 -17.44
C PRO A 135 4.16 -0.57 -17.44
N GLU A 136 3.54 -1.63 -17.95
CA GLU A 136 2.09 -1.72 -18.03
C GLU A 136 1.44 -1.93 -16.67
N MET A 137 2.06 -2.72 -15.80
CA MET A 137 1.62 -2.88 -14.42
C MET A 137 1.72 -1.57 -13.62
N VAL A 138 2.82 -0.82 -13.77
CA VAL A 138 3.01 0.49 -13.14
C VAL A 138 1.90 1.45 -13.56
N ALA A 139 1.65 1.56 -14.85
CA ALA A 139 0.59 2.43 -15.38
C ALA A 139 -0.80 2.00 -14.92
N ALA A 140 -1.13 0.71 -15.04
CA ALA A 140 -2.45 0.16 -14.68
C ALA A 140 -2.76 0.29 -13.17
N SER A 141 -1.74 0.21 -12.31
CA SER A 141 -1.90 0.32 -10.86
C SER A 141 -1.76 1.75 -10.32
N SER A 142 -1.26 2.70 -11.11
CA SER A 142 -1.04 4.09 -10.69
C SER A 142 -2.35 4.79 -10.30
N LEU A 143 -2.32 5.50 -9.16
CA LEU A 143 -3.37 6.42 -8.73
C LEU A 143 -3.09 7.87 -9.15
N ASP A 144 -1.87 8.14 -9.63
CA ASP A 144 -1.39 9.47 -9.98
C ASP A 144 -1.41 9.71 -11.50
N GLY A 145 -1.88 8.72 -12.27
CA GLY A 145 -2.07 8.85 -13.71
C GLY A 145 -0.82 8.62 -14.56
N ILE A 146 0.15 7.85 -14.05
CA ILE A 146 1.31 7.43 -14.85
C ILE A 146 0.82 6.65 -16.07
N THR A 147 1.21 7.09 -17.26
CA THR A 147 0.91 6.40 -18.51
C THR A 147 1.91 5.27 -18.77
N VAL A 148 1.58 4.36 -19.71
CA VAL A 148 2.52 3.31 -20.14
C VAL A 148 3.78 3.91 -20.74
N ASP A 149 3.67 5.02 -21.48
CA ASP A 149 4.80 5.70 -22.09
C ASP A 149 5.70 6.38 -21.04
N ASP A 150 5.10 7.00 -20.01
CA ASP A 150 5.85 7.51 -18.86
C ASP A 150 6.61 6.38 -18.16
N ALA A 151 5.93 5.28 -17.87
CA ALA A 151 6.54 4.15 -17.23
C ALA A 151 7.69 3.54 -18.06
N LYS A 152 7.53 3.41 -19.38
CA LYS A 152 8.60 2.95 -20.29
C LYS A 152 9.80 3.90 -20.23
N THR A 153 9.56 5.21 -20.16
CA THR A 153 10.62 6.20 -20.01
C THR A 153 11.37 6.01 -18.69
N TYR A 154 10.65 5.85 -17.57
CA TYR A 154 11.29 5.61 -16.27
C TYR A 154 12.11 4.31 -16.25
N PHE A 155 11.59 3.23 -16.85
CA PHE A 155 12.31 1.96 -16.96
C PHE A 155 13.55 2.02 -17.84
N SER A 156 13.65 2.99 -18.76
CA SER A 156 14.81 3.17 -19.65
C SER A 156 15.83 4.17 -19.13
N GLU A 157 15.40 5.15 -18.33
CA GLU A 157 16.25 6.30 -17.95
C GLU A 157 16.71 6.26 -16.49
N TRP A 158 15.95 5.61 -15.59
CA TRP A 158 16.30 5.53 -14.19
C TRP A 158 17.36 4.45 -13.93
N SER A 159 18.04 4.58 -12.79
CA SER A 159 18.98 3.55 -12.35
C SER A 159 18.26 2.23 -12.03
N ASP A 160 18.98 1.11 -12.13
CA ASP A 160 18.43 -0.23 -11.81
C ASP A 160 17.76 -0.28 -10.42
N GLY A 161 18.36 0.40 -9.43
CA GLY A 161 17.79 0.46 -8.08
C GLY A 161 16.44 1.18 -8.02
N GLU A 162 16.30 2.26 -8.76
CA GLU A 162 15.05 3.05 -8.82
C GLU A 162 13.97 2.34 -9.63
N VAL A 163 14.34 1.72 -10.75
CA VAL A 163 13.43 0.87 -11.54
C VAL A 163 12.91 -0.29 -10.70
N ASN A 164 13.80 -0.98 -9.97
CA ASN A 164 13.40 -2.05 -9.08
C ASN A 164 12.48 -1.56 -7.95
N ALA A 165 12.72 -0.37 -7.39
CA ALA A 165 11.85 0.20 -6.38
C ALA A 165 10.46 0.52 -6.93
N LEU A 166 10.38 1.10 -8.13
CA LEU A 166 9.14 1.41 -8.83
C LEU A 166 8.35 0.12 -9.15
N PHE A 167 9.02 -0.87 -9.74
CA PHE A 167 8.44 -2.18 -10.02
C PHE A 167 7.90 -2.84 -8.74
N ASN A 168 8.71 -2.88 -7.68
CA ASN A 168 8.32 -3.51 -6.42
C ASN A 168 7.14 -2.79 -5.74
N ALA A 169 7.05 -1.47 -5.82
CA ALA A 169 5.92 -0.72 -5.29
C ALA A 169 4.61 -1.11 -5.98
N ALA A 170 4.63 -1.28 -7.31
CA ALA A 170 3.48 -1.70 -8.10
C ALA A 170 3.19 -3.21 -8.00
N TRP A 171 4.22 -4.05 -7.86
CA TRP A 171 4.10 -5.50 -7.75
C TRP A 171 3.60 -5.97 -6.40
N ASN A 172 4.24 -5.51 -5.32
CA ASN A 172 3.94 -5.98 -3.96
C ASN A 172 2.51 -5.62 -3.51
N VAL A 173 1.95 -4.54 -4.04
CA VAL A 173 0.57 -4.18 -3.75
C VAL A 173 -0.44 -5.19 -4.30
N GLN A 174 -0.10 -5.96 -5.36
CA GLN A 174 -0.99 -6.98 -5.94
C GLN A 174 -1.20 -8.17 -4.98
N SER A 175 -0.20 -8.50 -4.18
CA SER A 175 -0.26 -9.56 -3.17
C SER A 175 -0.55 -9.07 -1.76
N GLY A 176 -0.77 -7.77 -1.58
CA GLY A 176 -1.01 -7.14 -0.29
C GLY A 176 -2.24 -7.70 0.43
N ILE A 177 -2.06 -8.22 1.65
CA ILE A 177 -3.13 -8.75 2.48
C ILE A 177 -3.49 -7.72 3.56
N ARG A 178 -4.77 -7.37 3.65
CA ARG A 178 -5.34 -6.53 4.72
C ARG A 178 -6.31 -7.35 5.59
N MET A 179 -5.91 -8.55 5.95
CA MET A 179 -6.73 -9.46 6.73
C MET A 179 -5.87 -10.14 7.78
N ASP A 180 -6.36 -10.15 9.01
CA ASP A 180 -5.85 -11.02 10.04
C ASP A 180 -6.64 -12.33 9.98
N VAL A 181 -5.92 -13.43 9.75
CA VAL A 181 -6.50 -14.77 9.89
C VAL A 181 -6.45 -15.06 11.39
N GLY A 182 -7.58 -14.86 12.08
CA GLY A 182 -7.70 -15.20 13.49
C GLY A 182 -7.30 -16.65 13.70
N LYS A 183 -6.48 -16.92 14.72
CA LYS A 183 -6.28 -18.28 15.22
C LYS A 183 -7.57 -18.67 15.91
N GLY A 184 -8.34 -19.58 15.28
CA GLY A 184 -9.50 -20.19 15.91
C GLY A 184 -9.12 -21.05 17.11
#